data_ec98a75ab69e73c112aa2e649ddd81ad
#
_entry.id   ec98a75ab69e73c112aa2e649ddd81ad
#
_cell.length_a   1.000
_cell.length_b   1.000
_cell.length_c   1.000
_cell.angle_alpha   90.00
_cell.angle_beta   90.00
_cell.angle_gamma   90.00
#
_symmetry.space_group_name_H-M   'P 1'
#
loop_
_entity.id
_entity.type
_entity.pdbx_description
1 polymer ?
#
loop_
_entity_poly.entity_id
_entity_poly.type
_entity_poly.pdbx_seq_one_letter_code
_entity_poly.pdbx_strand_id
1 'polypeptide(L)'
;MKKIVSALFAAFLVFGFISNANAAKTLKCQTVISAKGDEAVMLKDFTDNVTKLTGGSLKFEIMPAGTVVGVKETLDAVDKGLIDCGFAWTHYWSGEHPAAMLFGSPVAGGGVGIDNIAFLSWFLYGGGEQLYDRLWGEMKRDIKGFMLQPVGPEALGWFPRKIKDMDDFRTFKFRTPPGIPGQTYKDIGIASVAMGGGDILPALEAGTIDAAEWCCPQPDKVFGIHKVLKHYYLQ
;
A
#
# COMPACT_ATOMS: atom_id res chain seq x y z
N MET A 1 -42.62 -28.65 -45.91
CA MET A 1 -42.87 -27.96 -44.68
C MET A 1 -42.03 -28.51 -43.51
N LYS A 2 -41.96 -29.83 -43.24
CA LYS A 2 -41.13 -30.37 -42.08
C LYS A 2 -39.62 -30.09 -42.17
N LYS A 3 -39.03 -30.07 -43.39
CA LYS A 3 -37.56 -29.76 -43.53
C LYS A 3 -37.19 -28.29 -43.30
N ILE A 4 -38.11 -27.35 -43.56
CA ILE A 4 -37.90 -25.91 -43.33
C ILE A 4 -38.00 -25.58 -41.85
N VAL A 5 -38.90 -26.26 -41.13
CA VAL A 5 -39.03 -26.06 -39.66
C VAL A 5 -37.79 -26.58 -38.89
N SER A 6 -37.20 -27.69 -39.34
CA SER A 6 -35.97 -28.24 -38.74
C SER A 6 -34.76 -27.34 -38.99
N ALA A 7 -34.67 -26.68 -40.14
CA ALA A 7 -33.56 -25.74 -40.42
C ALA A 7 -33.65 -24.44 -39.60
N LEU A 8 -34.88 -23.94 -39.38
CA LEU A 8 -35.10 -22.78 -38.50
C LEU A 8 -34.81 -23.07 -37.03
N PHE A 9 -35.11 -24.29 -36.55
CA PHE A 9 -34.80 -24.69 -35.18
C PHE A 9 -33.31 -24.89 -34.95
N ALA A 10 -32.56 -25.41 -35.94
CA ALA A 10 -31.10 -25.52 -35.88
C ALA A 10 -30.42 -24.15 -35.93
N ALA A 11 -30.93 -23.18 -36.68
CA ALA A 11 -30.42 -21.80 -36.71
C ALA A 11 -30.65 -21.06 -35.39
N PHE A 12 -31.77 -21.33 -34.70
CA PHE A 12 -32.07 -20.72 -33.39
C PHE A 12 -31.16 -21.26 -32.25
N LEU A 13 -30.73 -22.52 -32.34
CA LEU A 13 -29.81 -23.14 -31.39
C LEU A 13 -28.36 -22.64 -31.57
N VAL A 14 -27.95 -22.21 -32.74
CA VAL A 14 -26.62 -21.65 -32.99
C VAL A 14 -26.54 -20.19 -32.54
N PHE A 15 -27.63 -19.44 -32.56
CA PHE A 15 -27.67 -18.06 -32.07
C PHE A 15 -27.81 -17.95 -30.54
N GLY A 16 -28.16 -19.02 -29.82
CA GLY A 16 -28.33 -19.04 -28.36
C GLY A 16 -27.03 -19.06 -27.56
N PHE A 17 -25.89 -19.24 -28.19
CA PHE A 17 -24.55 -19.26 -27.54
C PHE A 17 -23.66 -18.10 -27.95
N ILE A 18 -24.22 -16.93 -28.27
CA ILE A 18 -23.43 -15.72 -28.23
C ILE A 18 -23.26 -15.41 -26.72
N SER A 19 -22.37 -16.14 -26.08
CA SER A 19 -21.83 -15.72 -24.81
C SER A 19 -21.37 -14.29 -25.02
N ASN A 20 -21.95 -13.34 -24.30
CA ASN A 20 -21.36 -12.01 -24.16
C ASN A 20 -19.94 -12.22 -23.56
N ALA A 21 -18.96 -12.46 -24.42
CA ALA A 21 -17.59 -12.36 -24.05
C ALA A 21 -17.36 -10.86 -23.75
N ASN A 22 -17.69 -10.45 -22.51
CA ASN A 22 -17.29 -9.14 -22.04
C ASN A 22 -15.78 -9.06 -22.28
N ALA A 23 -15.37 -8.12 -23.11
CA ALA A 23 -13.96 -7.88 -23.34
C ALA A 23 -13.28 -7.71 -21.98
N ALA A 24 -12.19 -8.44 -21.74
CA ALA A 24 -11.48 -8.37 -20.46
C ALA A 24 -11.07 -6.93 -20.20
N LYS A 25 -11.45 -6.38 -19.05
CA LYS A 25 -11.03 -5.06 -18.60
C LYS A 25 -9.68 -5.20 -17.89
N THR A 26 -8.66 -4.49 -18.39
CA THR A 26 -7.38 -4.39 -17.71
C THR A 26 -7.33 -3.09 -16.93
N LEU A 27 -7.16 -3.19 -15.62
CA LEU A 27 -6.98 -2.05 -14.71
C LEU A 27 -5.50 -1.69 -14.62
N LYS A 28 -5.19 -0.44 -14.85
CA LYS A 28 -3.85 0.13 -14.66
C LYS A 28 -3.70 0.61 -13.24
N CYS A 29 -2.83 -0.03 -12.47
CA CYS A 29 -2.63 0.24 -11.05
C CYS A 29 -1.18 0.59 -10.77
N GLN A 30 -0.91 1.70 -10.10
CA GLN A 30 0.41 2.01 -9.61
C GLN A 30 0.55 1.65 -8.14
N THR A 31 1.70 1.06 -7.77
CA THR A 31 2.04 0.82 -6.37
C THR A 31 2.92 1.94 -5.81
N VAL A 32 2.96 2.05 -4.49
CA VAL A 32 3.95 2.88 -3.77
C VAL A 32 5.11 2.04 -3.23
N ILE A 33 5.10 0.73 -3.50
CA ILE A 33 6.13 -0.22 -3.07
C ILE A 33 7.12 -0.54 -4.20
N SER A 34 8.26 -1.09 -3.81
CA SER A 34 9.23 -1.63 -4.76
C SER A 34 8.63 -2.81 -5.54
N ALA A 35 9.07 -2.99 -6.79
CA ALA A 35 8.74 -4.19 -7.58
C ALA A 35 9.36 -5.48 -6.99
N LYS A 36 10.21 -5.36 -5.99
CA LYS A 36 10.90 -6.46 -5.31
C LYS A 36 10.41 -6.52 -3.85
N GLY A 37 10.25 -7.73 -3.33
CA GLY A 37 9.88 -7.95 -1.94
C GLY A 37 8.55 -8.66 -1.78
N ASP A 38 8.24 -8.99 -0.54
CA ASP A 38 7.09 -9.82 -0.19
C ASP A 38 5.76 -9.11 -0.49
N GLU A 39 5.71 -7.78 -0.30
CA GLU A 39 4.52 -6.99 -0.60
C GLU A 39 4.15 -7.04 -2.09
N ALA A 40 5.17 -7.02 -2.97
CA ALA A 40 4.93 -7.12 -4.42
C ALA A 40 4.43 -8.53 -4.79
N VAL A 41 4.95 -9.58 -4.14
CA VAL A 41 4.47 -10.96 -4.31
C VAL A 41 3.02 -11.08 -3.85
N MET A 42 2.70 -10.57 -2.66
CA MET A 42 1.33 -10.62 -2.11
C MET A 42 0.34 -9.84 -2.97
N LEU A 43 0.73 -8.67 -3.50
CA LEU A 43 -0.09 -7.91 -4.42
C LEU A 43 -0.34 -8.69 -5.72
N LYS A 44 0.69 -9.34 -6.25
CA LYS A 44 0.56 -10.18 -7.44
C LYS A 44 -0.38 -11.35 -7.19
N ASP A 45 -0.22 -12.06 -6.09
CA ASP A 45 -1.10 -13.18 -5.72
C ASP A 45 -2.57 -12.74 -5.59
N PHE A 46 -2.80 -11.57 -4.99
CA PHE A 46 -4.15 -10.99 -4.92
C PHE A 46 -4.72 -10.73 -6.31
N THR A 47 -3.99 -10.04 -7.19
CA THR A 47 -4.47 -9.70 -8.53
C THR A 47 -4.67 -10.92 -9.42
N ASP A 48 -3.79 -11.93 -9.30
CA ASP A 48 -3.94 -13.21 -10.00
C ASP A 48 -5.20 -13.96 -9.53
N ASN A 49 -5.49 -13.95 -8.22
CA ASN A 49 -6.68 -14.57 -7.67
C ASN A 49 -7.96 -13.84 -8.11
N VAL A 50 -7.99 -12.52 -8.11
CA VAL A 50 -9.13 -11.76 -8.65
C VAL A 50 -9.33 -12.08 -10.13
N THR A 51 -8.26 -12.14 -10.91
CA THR A 51 -8.32 -12.51 -12.34
C THR A 51 -8.92 -13.90 -12.53
N LYS A 52 -8.53 -14.90 -11.72
CA LYS A 52 -9.09 -16.26 -11.76
C LYS A 52 -10.56 -16.27 -11.36
N LEU A 53 -10.91 -15.61 -10.24
CA LEU A 53 -12.28 -15.57 -9.72
C LEU A 53 -13.25 -14.90 -10.69
N THR A 54 -12.78 -13.93 -11.48
CA THR A 54 -13.58 -13.24 -12.49
C THR A 54 -13.56 -13.94 -13.86
N GLY A 55 -13.02 -15.16 -13.97
CA GLY A 55 -12.89 -15.89 -15.22
C GLY A 55 -12.07 -15.14 -16.28
N GLY A 56 -11.14 -14.29 -15.87
CA GLY A 56 -10.29 -13.49 -16.74
C GLY A 56 -10.95 -12.21 -17.28
N SER A 57 -12.17 -11.88 -16.86
CA SER A 57 -12.85 -10.65 -17.29
C SER A 57 -12.24 -9.40 -16.66
N LEU A 58 -11.54 -9.54 -15.52
CA LEU A 58 -10.79 -8.47 -14.87
C LEU A 58 -9.31 -8.86 -14.79
N LYS A 59 -8.44 -7.97 -15.26
CA LYS A 59 -6.99 -8.13 -15.24
C LYS A 59 -6.34 -6.89 -14.65
N PHE A 60 -5.08 -7.00 -14.22
CA PHE A 60 -4.33 -5.91 -13.63
C PHE A 60 -2.99 -5.74 -14.33
N GLU A 61 -2.66 -4.50 -14.64
CA GLU A 61 -1.33 -4.04 -15.02
C GLU A 61 -0.74 -3.28 -13.84
N ILE A 62 0.18 -3.92 -13.12
CA ILE A 62 0.80 -3.35 -11.93
C ILE A 62 2.07 -2.60 -12.31
N MET A 63 2.06 -1.31 -12.09
CA MET A 63 3.19 -0.41 -12.34
C MET A 63 3.92 -0.11 -11.03
N PRO A 64 5.27 -0.22 -11.00
CA PRO A 64 6.05 0.13 -9.81
C PRO A 64 5.88 1.60 -9.39
N ALA A 65 6.29 1.90 -8.16
CA ALA A 65 6.30 3.26 -7.61
C ALA A 65 7.03 4.23 -8.55
N GLY A 66 6.44 5.41 -8.77
CA GLY A 66 7.04 6.47 -9.59
C GLY A 66 6.97 6.26 -11.10
N THR A 67 6.26 5.25 -11.59
CA THR A 67 6.14 4.97 -13.03
C THR A 67 5.27 6.02 -13.75
N VAL A 68 4.14 6.39 -13.17
CA VAL A 68 3.18 7.34 -13.75
C VAL A 68 3.24 8.68 -13.00
N VAL A 69 3.17 8.62 -11.67
CA VAL A 69 3.22 9.79 -10.79
C VAL A 69 4.09 9.50 -9.58
N GLY A 70 4.50 10.52 -8.85
CA GLY A 70 5.16 10.36 -7.55
C GLY A 70 4.27 9.62 -6.56
N VAL A 71 4.89 9.07 -5.51
CA VAL A 71 4.20 8.21 -4.53
C VAL A 71 3.03 8.92 -3.85
N LYS A 72 3.19 10.20 -3.51
CA LYS A 72 2.14 11.00 -2.84
C LYS A 72 1.01 11.40 -3.76
N GLU A 73 1.28 11.52 -5.04
CA GLU A 73 0.33 11.88 -6.09
C GLU A 73 -0.53 10.70 -6.56
N THR A 74 -0.27 9.47 -6.06
CA THR A 74 -1.02 8.27 -6.45
C THR A 74 -2.51 8.40 -6.17
N LEU A 75 -2.90 9.01 -5.04
CA LEU A 75 -4.31 9.24 -4.69
C LEU A 75 -4.99 10.13 -5.73
N ASP A 76 -4.37 11.26 -6.05
CA ASP A 76 -4.87 12.20 -7.06
C ASP A 76 -4.99 11.56 -8.44
N ALA A 77 -4.05 10.70 -8.80
CA ALA A 77 -4.05 10.00 -10.08
C ALA A 77 -5.23 9.02 -10.21
N VAL A 78 -5.59 8.33 -9.13
CA VAL A 78 -6.78 7.47 -9.09
C VAL A 78 -8.05 8.30 -9.13
N ASP A 79 -8.16 9.32 -8.27
CA ASP A 79 -9.33 10.19 -8.16
C ASP A 79 -9.67 10.89 -9.48
N LYS A 80 -8.65 11.29 -10.24
CA LYS A 80 -8.79 11.93 -11.56
C LYS A 80 -8.89 10.96 -12.73
N GLY A 81 -8.86 9.64 -12.47
CA GLY A 81 -8.95 8.61 -13.49
C GLY A 81 -7.71 8.51 -14.41
N LEU A 82 -6.56 9.04 -13.99
CA LEU A 82 -5.30 8.87 -14.74
C LEU A 82 -4.80 7.42 -14.68
N ILE A 83 -5.04 6.75 -13.55
CA ILE A 83 -4.87 5.32 -13.33
C ILE A 83 -6.15 4.76 -12.70
N ASP A 84 -6.44 3.49 -12.92
CA ASP A 84 -7.68 2.87 -12.43
C ASP A 84 -7.61 2.52 -10.94
N CYS A 85 -6.43 2.23 -10.40
CA CYS A 85 -6.23 1.90 -9.00
C CYS A 85 -4.83 2.22 -8.49
N GLY A 86 -4.70 2.34 -7.16
CA GLY A 86 -3.44 2.48 -6.45
C GLY A 86 -3.33 1.48 -5.32
N PHE A 87 -2.16 0.89 -5.13
CA PHE A 87 -1.82 0.16 -3.92
C PHE A 87 -0.88 1.02 -3.07
N ALA A 88 -1.38 1.49 -1.93
CA ALA A 88 -0.69 2.50 -1.13
C ALA A 88 -1.09 2.43 0.35
N TRP A 89 -0.33 3.09 1.20
CA TRP A 89 -0.68 3.28 2.60
C TRP A 89 -1.41 4.61 2.79
N THR A 90 -2.60 4.55 3.38
CA THR A 90 -3.48 5.70 3.56
C THR A 90 -2.82 6.84 4.34
N HIS A 91 -1.92 6.54 5.28
CA HIS A 91 -1.21 7.56 6.06
C HIS A 91 -0.33 8.51 5.24
N TYR A 92 -0.03 8.20 3.98
CA TYR A 92 0.69 9.12 3.10
C TYR A 92 -0.09 10.41 2.83
N TRP A 93 -1.40 10.38 3.01
CA TRP A 93 -2.30 11.53 2.83
C TRP A 93 -2.78 12.13 4.14
N SER A 94 -2.06 11.89 5.24
CA SER A 94 -2.34 12.48 6.55
C SER A 94 -2.32 14.02 6.55
N GLY A 95 -1.63 14.63 5.60
CA GLY A 95 -1.66 16.08 5.40
C GLY A 95 -2.97 16.60 4.82
N GLU A 96 -3.77 15.76 4.15
CA GLU A 96 -5.09 16.10 3.63
C GLU A 96 -6.18 15.87 4.70
N HIS A 97 -6.09 14.76 5.43
CA HIS A 97 -7.02 14.45 6.51
C HIS A 97 -6.31 13.65 7.62
N PRO A 98 -6.36 14.10 8.88
CA PRO A 98 -5.63 13.45 9.97
C PRO A 98 -6.07 12.00 10.22
N ALA A 99 -7.35 11.64 9.98
CA ALA A 99 -7.83 10.26 10.14
C ALA A 99 -7.21 9.28 9.12
N ALA A 100 -6.59 9.76 8.04
CA ALA A 100 -5.84 8.91 7.11
C ALA A 100 -4.72 8.12 7.81
N MET A 101 -4.18 8.64 8.91
CA MET A 101 -3.20 7.97 9.75
C MET A 101 -3.73 6.68 10.40
N LEU A 102 -5.03 6.60 10.67
CA LEU A 102 -5.64 5.46 11.37
C LEU A 102 -5.85 4.24 10.47
N PHE A 103 -5.79 4.41 9.14
CA PHE A 103 -6.09 3.35 8.18
C PHE A 103 -4.85 2.80 7.45
N GLY A 104 -3.67 3.24 7.75
CA GLY A 104 -2.49 2.77 7.04
C GLY A 104 -1.19 3.15 7.73
N SER A 105 -1.26 3.57 8.97
CA SER A 105 -0.11 3.91 9.80
C SER A 105 0.42 2.66 10.51
N PRO A 106 1.73 2.58 10.78
CA PRO A 106 2.31 1.60 11.70
C PRO A 106 1.62 1.54 13.06
N VAL A 107 1.06 2.64 13.54
CA VAL A 107 0.26 2.69 14.78
C VAL A 107 -0.98 1.83 14.72
N ALA A 108 -1.63 1.75 13.57
CA ALA A 108 -2.85 0.95 13.40
C ALA A 108 -2.59 -0.55 13.23
N GLY A 109 -1.36 -0.99 13.18
CA GLY A 109 -0.98 -2.40 13.02
C GLY A 109 0.44 -2.69 13.46
N GLY A 110 1.17 -1.69 13.87
CA GLY A 110 2.61 -1.71 14.04
C GLY A 110 3.11 -1.82 15.49
N GLY A 111 2.38 -2.46 16.38
CA GLY A 111 2.85 -2.74 17.74
C GLY A 111 2.47 -1.71 18.81
N VAL A 112 1.90 -0.57 18.41
CA VAL A 112 1.28 0.37 19.34
C VAL A 112 -0.20 0.44 19.03
N GLY A 113 -1.05 -0.07 19.91
CA GLY A 113 -2.49 -0.11 19.73
C GLY A 113 -3.00 -1.52 19.40
N ILE A 114 -3.92 -1.63 18.44
CA ILE A 114 -4.55 -2.88 18.04
C ILE A 114 -3.62 -3.70 17.12
N ASP A 115 -3.54 -5.02 17.32
CA ASP A 115 -2.77 -5.89 16.43
C ASP A 115 -3.42 -6.01 15.04
N ASN A 116 -2.65 -6.48 14.06
CA ASN A 116 -3.07 -6.52 12.66
C ASN A 116 -4.28 -7.44 12.41
N ILE A 117 -4.43 -8.54 13.14
CA ILE A 117 -5.59 -9.45 13.00
C ILE A 117 -6.83 -8.81 13.60
N ALA A 118 -6.73 -8.22 14.79
CA ALA A 118 -7.80 -7.51 15.42
C ALA A 118 -8.20 -6.25 14.62
N PHE A 119 -7.22 -5.54 14.02
CA PHE A 119 -7.47 -4.43 13.12
C PHE A 119 -8.26 -4.87 11.88
N LEU A 120 -7.86 -5.95 11.23
CA LEU A 120 -8.56 -6.49 10.08
C LEU A 120 -9.99 -6.93 10.44
N SER A 121 -10.13 -7.59 11.59
CA SER A 121 -11.45 -8.01 12.10
C SER A 121 -12.36 -6.82 12.38
N TRP A 122 -11.84 -5.78 13.03
CA TRP A 122 -12.57 -4.53 13.23
C TRP A 122 -12.91 -3.86 11.89
N PHE A 123 -11.99 -3.83 10.94
CA PHE A 123 -12.23 -3.22 9.63
C PHE A 123 -13.40 -3.91 8.91
N LEU A 124 -13.39 -5.24 8.86
CA LEU A 124 -14.40 -6.02 8.12
C LEU A 124 -15.74 -6.15 8.85
N TYR A 125 -15.73 -6.24 10.20
CA TYR A 125 -16.91 -6.60 10.99
C TYR A 125 -17.26 -5.59 12.09
N GLY A 126 -16.38 -4.65 12.38
CA GLY A 126 -16.53 -3.67 13.47
C GLY A 126 -16.84 -2.25 13.02
N GLY A 127 -17.19 -2.04 11.75
CA GLY A 127 -17.53 -0.71 11.23
C GLY A 127 -16.35 0.06 10.62
N GLY A 128 -15.17 -0.56 10.52
CA GLY A 128 -13.98 0.09 9.95
C GLY A 128 -14.15 0.44 8.48
N GLU A 129 -14.78 -0.42 7.68
CA GLU A 129 -15.02 -0.16 6.26
C GLU A 129 -15.91 1.07 6.06
N GLN A 130 -16.99 1.23 6.84
CA GLN A 130 -17.86 2.39 6.76
C GLN A 130 -17.14 3.69 7.13
N LEU A 131 -16.25 3.65 8.13
CA LEU A 131 -15.42 4.80 8.48
C LEU A 131 -14.38 5.12 7.41
N TYR A 132 -13.88 4.10 6.74
CA TYR A 132 -12.94 4.27 5.62
C TYR A 132 -13.61 4.89 4.40
N ASP A 133 -14.82 4.45 4.05
CA ASP A 133 -15.63 5.09 3.01
C ASP A 133 -15.95 6.56 3.36
N ARG A 134 -16.28 6.81 4.63
CA ARG A 134 -16.51 8.17 5.12
C ARG A 134 -15.27 9.07 4.99
N LEU A 135 -14.08 8.56 5.26
CA LEU A 135 -12.82 9.29 5.10
C LEU A 135 -12.69 9.84 3.68
N TRP A 136 -12.92 9.01 2.65
CA TRP A 136 -12.84 9.43 1.25
C TRP A 136 -13.87 10.51 0.93
N GLY A 137 -15.08 10.39 1.46
CA GLY A 137 -16.13 11.40 1.32
C GLY A 137 -15.73 12.74 1.96
N GLU A 138 -15.16 12.73 3.17
CA GLU A 138 -14.68 13.94 3.86
C GLU A 138 -13.49 14.59 3.13
N MET A 139 -12.62 13.79 2.51
CA MET A 139 -11.56 14.25 1.63
C MET A 139 -12.07 14.69 0.24
N LYS A 140 -13.37 14.54 -0.05
CA LYS A 140 -14.00 14.83 -1.34
C LYS A 140 -13.36 14.07 -2.49
N ARG A 141 -13.05 12.78 -2.27
CA ARG A 141 -12.46 11.87 -3.24
C ARG A 141 -13.50 10.86 -3.73
N ASP A 142 -13.59 10.66 -5.06
CA ASP A 142 -14.43 9.62 -5.66
C ASP A 142 -13.66 8.31 -5.73
N ILE A 143 -13.45 7.70 -4.57
CA ILE A 143 -12.61 6.51 -4.39
C ILE A 143 -13.32 5.47 -3.55
N LYS A 144 -13.19 4.20 -3.91
CA LYS A 144 -13.46 3.05 -3.05
C LYS A 144 -12.15 2.44 -2.56
N GLY A 145 -11.95 2.45 -1.26
CA GLY A 145 -10.79 1.82 -0.62
C GLY A 145 -11.07 0.39 -0.18
N PHE A 146 -10.05 -0.47 -0.29
CA PHE A 146 -10.07 -1.85 0.17
C PHE A 146 -8.84 -2.11 1.04
N MET A 147 -9.03 -2.78 2.17
CA MET A 147 -7.92 -3.23 3.00
C MET A 147 -7.33 -4.51 2.41
N LEU A 148 -6.06 -4.46 2.00
CA LEU A 148 -5.37 -5.60 1.39
C LEU A 148 -4.40 -6.26 2.36
N GLN A 149 -3.61 -5.46 3.04
CA GLN A 149 -2.46 -5.95 3.79
C GLN A 149 -2.31 -5.15 5.08
N PRO A 150 -2.80 -5.67 6.21
CA PRO A 150 -2.55 -5.05 7.50
C PRO A 150 -1.05 -5.19 7.83
N VAL A 151 -0.42 -4.08 8.20
CA VAL A 151 0.99 -4.05 8.56
C VAL A 151 1.18 -4.65 9.95
N GLY A 152 2.20 -5.51 10.11
CA GLY A 152 2.60 -6.07 11.40
C GLY A 152 3.46 -5.09 12.21
N PRO A 153 3.98 -5.53 13.38
CA PRO A 153 4.89 -4.72 14.20
C PRO A 153 6.10 -4.27 13.40
N GLU A 154 6.41 -2.98 13.47
CA GLU A 154 7.59 -2.40 12.85
C GLU A 154 8.75 -2.32 13.84
N ALA A 155 9.96 -2.36 13.33
CA ALA A 155 11.16 -2.21 14.12
C ALA A 155 11.43 -0.72 14.43
N LEU A 156 12.26 -0.45 15.45
CA LEU A 156 12.78 0.90 15.62
C LEU A 156 13.62 1.32 14.42
N GLY A 157 14.34 0.37 13.80
CA GLY A 157 15.05 0.61 12.55
C GLY A 157 16.56 0.40 12.60
N TRP A 158 17.23 1.01 11.64
CA TRP A 158 18.65 0.84 11.34
C TRP A 158 19.45 2.09 11.68
N PHE A 159 20.63 1.89 12.27
CA PHE A 159 21.50 2.95 12.73
C PHE A 159 22.97 2.71 12.31
N PRO A 160 23.77 3.77 12.12
CA PRO A 160 25.18 3.62 11.75
C PRO A 160 26.05 3.07 12.89
N ARG A 161 25.64 3.30 14.15
CA ARG A 161 26.30 2.85 15.37
C ARG A 161 25.26 2.50 16.43
N LYS A 162 25.70 1.83 17.51
CA LYS A 162 24.83 1.54 18.64
C LYS A 162 24.32 2.82 19.30
N ILE A 163 23.05 2.83 19.63
CA ILE A 163 22.43 3.86 20.46
C ILE A 163 22.78 3.56 21.91
N LYS A 164 23.27 4.54 22.64
CA LYS A 164 23.66 4.41 24.05
C LYS A 164 22.49 4.74 24.98
N ASP A 165 21.80 5.82 24.69
CA ASP A 165 20.70 6.38 25.45
C ASP A 165 19.84 7.29 24.56
N MET A 166 18.85 7.96 25.14
CA MET A 166 17.94 8.85 24.42
C MET A 166 18.63 10.13 23.91
N ASP A 167 19.65 10.64 24.62
CA ASP A 167 20.39 11.81 24.17
C ASP A 167 21.24 11.47 22.95
N ASP A 168 21.80 10.28 22.93
CA ASP A 168 22.51 9.75 21.78
C ASP A 168 21.56 9.54 20.58
N PHE A 169 20.34 9.03 20.80
CA PHE A 169 19.36 8.89 19.75
C PHE A 169 18.98 10.24 19.13
N ARG A 170 18.88 11.30 19.92
CA ARG A 170 18.59 12.66 19.43
C ARG A 170 19.64 13.23 18.49
N THR A 171 20.85 12.64 18.46
CA THR A 171 21.91 13.10 17.56
C THR A 171 21.71 12.69 16.10
N PHE A 172 20.83 11.71 15.82
CA PHE A 172 20.60 11.21 14.47
C PHE A 172 19.49 12.00 13.77
N LYS A 173 19.68 12.25 12.47
CA LYS A 173 18.59 12.60 11.56
C LYS A 173 17.91 11.30 11.16
N PHE A 174 16.76 11.05 11.73
CA PHE A 174 16.09 9.77 11.65
C PHE A 174 14.92 9.81 10.67
N ARG A 175 14.96 8.95 9.66
CA ARG A 175 13.81 8.78 8.76
C ARG A 175 12.70 8.01 9.47
N THR A 176 11.49 8.55 9.36
CA THR A 176 10.26 7.93 9.86
C THR A 176 9.19 7.92 8.78
N PRO A 177 8.14 7.08 8.90
CA PRO A 177 6.96 7.26 8.08
C PRO A 177 6.27 8.60 8.41
N PRO A 178 5.52 9.19 7.47
CA PRO A 178 4.70 10.35 7.79
C PRO A 178 3.59 9.98 8.79
N GLY A 179 3.10 10.99 9.51
CA GLY A 179 1.97 10.83 10.42
C GLY A 179 2.37 10.72 11.89
N ILE A 180 1.60 9.94 12.66
CA ILE A 180 1.75 9.85 14.13
C ILE A 180 3.17 9.44 14.54
N PRO A 181 3.80 8.41 13.97
CA PRO A 181 5.15 8.04 14.40
C PRO A 181 6.15 9.18 14.23
N GLY A 182 6.15 9.82 13.06
CA GLY A 182 7.04 10.96 12.80
C GLY A 182 6.81 12.12 13.76
N GLN A 183 5.57 12.39 14.14
CA GLN A 183 5.26 13.43 15.14
C GLN A 183 5.72 13.01 16.53
N THR A 184 5.47 11.77 16.95
CA THR A 184 5.92 11.24 18.24
C THR A 184 7.44 11.38 18.42
N TYR A 185 8.21 11.04 17.40
CA TYR A 185 9.66 11.20 17.44
C TYR A 185 10.09 12.68 17.58
N LYS A 186 9.42 13.59 16.87
CA LYS A 186 9.68 15.03 17.01
C LYS A 186 9.37 15.55 18.42
N ASP A 187 8.26 15.10 19.01
CA ASP A 187 7.82 15.52 20.35
C ASP A 187 8.81 15.11 21.44
N ILE A 188 9.55 14.03 21.25
CA ILE A 188 10.63 13.60 22.15
C ILE A 188 12.02 14.13 21.75
N GLY A 189 12.07 15.04 20.78
CA GLY A 189 13.28 15.77 20.39
C GLY A 189 14.17 15.07 19.35
N ILE A 190 13.66 14.04 18.65
CA ILE A 190 14.38 13.39 17.55
C ILE A 190 14.22 14.23 16.26
N ALA A 191 15.32 14.42 15.52
CA ALA A 191 15.28 15.07 14.20
C ALA A 191 14.65 14.11 13.15
N SER A 192 13.32 13.98 13.19
CA SER A 192 12.54 13.09 12.34
C SER A 192 12.28 13.71 10.98
N VAL A 193 12.57 12.95 9.92
CA VAL A 193 12.34 13.33 8.51
C VAL A 193 11.41 12.31 7.87
N ALA A 194 10.22 12.76 7.45
CA ALA A 194 9.26 11.90 6.77
C ALA A 194 9.53 11.83 5.27
N MET A 195 9.75 10.62 4.75
CA MET A 195 9.94 10.38 3.31
C MET A 195 9.43 9.00 2.89
N GLY A 196 9.13 8.84 1.60
CA GLY A 196 8.75 7.57 1.00
C GLY A 196 9.89 6.54 1.02
N GLY A 197 9.53 5.25 0.94
CA GLY A 197 10.52 4.16 0.99
C GLY A 197 11.58 4.24 -0.11
N GLY A 198 11.20 4.63 -1.33
CA GLY A 198 12.12 4.76 -2.45
C GLY A 198 13.23 5.80 -2.26
N ASP A 199 13.01 6.78 -1.36
CA ASP A 199 13.96 7.88 -1.10
C ASP A 199 14.95 7.55 0.00
N ILE A 200 14.72 6.48 0.80
CA ILE A 200 15.52 6.16 1.99
C ILE A 200 16.96 5.86 1.62
N LEU A 201 17.20 4.91 0.72
CA LEU A 201 18.57 4.50 0.39
C LEU A 201 19.37 5.64 -0.27
N PRO A 202 18.85 6.38 -1.25
CA PRO A 202 19.51 7.58 -1.77
C PRO A 202 19.82 8.63 -0.69
N ALA A 203 18.91 8.85 0.27
CA ALA A 203 19.10 9.82 1.34
C ALA A 203 20.19 9.38 2.35
N LEU A 204 20.27 8.09 2.66
CA LEU A 204 21.35 7.50 3.47
C LEU A 204 22.71 7.62 2.78
N GLU A 205 22.78 7.29 1.48
CA GLU A 205 24.00 7.37 0.70
C GLU A 205 24.49 8.81 0.54
N ALA A 206 23.56 9.76 0.42
CA ALA A 206 23.88 11.20 0.34
C ALA A 206 24.17 11.83 1.72
N GLY A 207 23.97 11.11 2.84
CA GLY A 207 24.15 11.65 4.20
C GLY A 207 23.11 12.71 4.60
N THR A 208 21.96 12.77 3.91
CA THR A 208 20.86 13.68 4.28
C THR A 208 20.06 13.17 5.47
N ILE A 209 20.13 11.86 5.74
CA ILE A 209 19.68 11.19 6.96
C ILE A 209 20.77 10.26 7.47
N ASP A 210 20.79 10.00 8.78
CA ASP A 210 21.80 9.18 9.44
C ASP A 210 21.27 7.78 9.77
N ALA A 211 19.98 7.66 9.99
CA ALA A 211 19.32 6.43 10.41
C ALA A 211 17.92 6.35 9.79
N ALA A 212 17.38 5.14 9.66
CA ALA A 212 16.08 4.93 9.02
C ALA A 212 15.34 3.73 9.61
N GLU A 213 14.06 3.91 9.76
CA GLU A 213 13.04 2.88 9.89
C GLU A 213 12.37 2.69 8.53
N TRP A 214 11.94 1.47 8.22
CA TRP A 214 11.05 1.22 7.07
C TRP A 214 9.89 0.31 7.46
N CYS A 215 10.15 -0.89 7.94
CA CYS A 215 9.10 -1.83 8.33
C CYS A 215 9.63 -2.87 9.34
N CYS A 216 10.21 -3.93 8.83
CA CYS A 216 10.64 -5.09 9.60
C CYS A 216 11.81 -5.80 8.87
N PRO A 217 12.47 -6.81 9.48
CA PRO A 217 13.76 -7.31 8.97
C PRO A 217 13.78 -7.70 7.51
N GLN A 218 12.74 -8.35 7.00
CA GLN A 218 12.71 -8.85 5.63
C GLN A 218 12.53 -7.73 4.59
N PRO A 219 11.52 -6.85 4.66
CA PRO A 219 11.40 -5.71 3.78
C PRO A 219 12.62 -4.78 3.81
N ASP A 220 13.14 -4.49 5.00
CA ASP A 220 14.32 -3.62 5.16
C ASP A 220 15.56 -4.21 4.46
N LYS A 221 15.71 -5.54 4.52
CA LYS A 221 16.79 -6.25 3.81
C LYS A 221 16.62 -6.17 2.30
N VAL A 222 15.40 -6.29 1.80
CA VAL A 222 15.09 -6.15 0.35
C VAL A 222 15.41 -4.74 -0.14
N PHE A 223 15.11 -3.72 0.65
CA PHE A 223 15.50 -2.34 0.35
C PHE A 223 17.01 -2.10 0.36
N GLY A 224 17.76 -2.96 1.05
CA GLY A 224 19.23 -2.86 1.10
C GLY A 224 19.76 -1.94 2.20
N ILE A 225 18.94 -1.47 3.12
CA ILE A 225 19.33 -0.59 4.23
C ILE A 225 20.51 -1.18 5.03
N HIS A 226 20.50 -2.49 5.25
CA HIS A 226 21.58 -3.25 5.92
C HIS A 226 22.96 -3.14 5.24
N LYS A 227 23.04 -2.71 3.99
CA LYS A 227 24.31 -2.49 3.29
C LYS A 227 24.99 -1.21 3.75
N VAL A 228 24.20 -0.20 4.09
CA VAL A 228 24.66 1.11 4.55
C VAL A 228 24.73 1.17 6.07
N LEU A 229 23.68 0.74 6.77
CA LEU A 229 23.56 0.79 8.23
C LEU A 229 23.75 -0.61 8.84
N LYS A 230 24.40 -0.70 10.00
CA LYS A 230 24.88 -1.97 10.56
C LYS A 230 24.24 -2.39 11.87
N HIS A 231 23.54 -1.47 12.54
CA HIS A 231 22.90 -1.74 13.82
C HIS A 231 21.39 -1.68 13.68
N TYR A 232 20.74 -2.81 13.93
CA TYR A 232 19.29 -2.96 13.84
C TYR A 232 18.67 -3.12 15.22
N TYR A 233 17.59 -2.38 15.46
CA TYR A 233 16.84 -2.44 16.71
C TYR A 233 15.41 -2.90 16.43
N LEU A 234 15.01 -3.99 17.09
CA LEU A 234 13.60 -4.32 17.28
C LEU A 234 13.01 -3.42 18.38
N GLN A 235 11.70 -3.29 18.37
CA GLN A 235 10.98 -2.63 19.48
C GLN A 235 10.92 -3.56 20.68
#